data_673eab0fa3ad96a0c3c2e39eb4e12933
#
_entry.id   673eab0fa3ad96a0c3c2e39eb4e12933
#
_cell.length_a   1.000
_cell.length_b   1.000
_cell.length_c   1.000
_cell.angle_alpha   90.00
_cell.angle_beta   90.00
_cell.angle_gamma   90.00
#
_symmetry.space_group_name_H-M   'P 1'
#
loop_
_entity.id
_entity.type
_entity.pdbx_description
1 polymer ?
#
loop_
_entity_poly.entity_id
_entity_poly.type
_entity_poly.pdbx_seq_one_letter_code
_entity_poly.pdbx_strand_id
1 'polypeptide(L)'
;MNSSPDDFFIPDNEVRLPEELDYSRVSEYVRSAEAFSRSTYQSVYIIDYFKQNFLYVSPNPMFLCGLSPERMTELGYRFYSTYVPEEEQPILIELNRAGFSFYNSIPVNERKDWYISYDFHILNDGRRILVNHKLTPLALTSDGRIWLALCVVSASTHTEAGHIEMHRVGSSDFFEYNLTTRRWDKRQMPVLTDGEKSVLTLSIQGYTMTEIADRICLSPDTIKKYRQRIFEKLDVRNISEAIVAATNNKLL
;
A
#
# COMPACT_ATOMS: atom_id res chain seq x y z
N MET A 1 11.12 -13.75 -19.96
CA MET A 1 11.76 -12.51 -20.49
C MET A 1 11.68 -11.49 -19.37
N ASN A 2 12.82 -11.00 -18.89
CA ASN A 2 12.82 -9.95 -17.89
C ASN A 2 12.14 -8.70 -18.47
N SER A 3 11.20 -8.12 -17.71
CA SER A 3 10.55 -6.87 -18.10
C SER A 3 11.56 -5.72 -18.18
N SER A 4 11.42 -4.87 -19.20
CA SER A 4 12.18 -3.63 -19.28
C SER A 4 11.70 -2.64 -18.21
N PRO A 5 12.56 -1.78 -17.64
CA PRO A 5 12.11 -0.67 -16.79
C PRO A 5 11.01 0.18 -17.42
N ASP A 6 11.04 0.35 -18.73
CA ASP A 6 10.04 1.14 -19.47
C ASP A 6 8.65 0.49 -19.48
N ASP A 7 8.56 -0.84 -19.30
CA ASP A 7 7.28 -1.56 -19.27
C ASP A 7 6.42 -1.17 -18.04
N PHE A 8 7.05 -0.64 -16.98
CA PHE A 8 6.36 -0.17 -15.77
C PHE A 8 5.78 1.23 -15.93
N PHE A 9 6.17 1.99 -16.97
CA PHE A 9 5.61 3.30 -17.30
C PHE A 9 4.63 3.18 -18.45
N ILE A 10 3.37 3.44 -18.15
CA ILE A 10 2.32 3.33 -19.15
C ILE A 10 1.92 4.70 -19.69
N PRO A 11 1.52 4.79 -20.97
CA PRO A 11 1.11 6.05 -21.61
C PRO A 11 -0.05 6.76 -20.92
N ASP A 12 -0.91 6.00 -20.19
CA ASP A 12 -2.09 6.54 -19.53
C ASP A 12 -1.77 7.57 -18.44
N ASN A 13 -0.54 7.54 -17.89
CA ASN A 13 -0.04 8.55 -16.95
C ASN A 13 1.23 9.24 -17.44
N GLU A 14 1.42 9.40 -18.75
CA GLU A 14 2.55 10.16 -19.27
C GLU A 14 2.42 11.65 -18.96
N VAL A 15 3.33 12.19 -18.14
CA VAL A 15 3.40 13.61 -17.82
C VAL A 15 4.13 14.35 -18.93
N ARG A 16 3.46 15.25 -19.66
CA ARG A 16 3.95 15.84 -20.91
C ARG A 16 4.33 17.32 -20.84
N LEU A 17 3.89 18.03 -19.80
CA LEU A 17 3.99 19.49 -19.72
C LEU A 17 4.94 19.92 -18.60
N PRO A 18 6.28 19.91 -18.85
CA PRO A 18 7.26 20.23 -17.82
C PRO A 18 7.14 21.67 -17.31
N GLU A 19 6.63 22.61 -18.11
CA GLU A 19 6.48 24.03 -17.71
C GLU A 19 5.45 24.23 -16.60
N GLU A 20 4.53 23.28 -16.42
CA GLU A 20 3.50 23.32 -15.37
C GLU A 20 3.99 22.72 -14.04
N LEU A 21 5.17 22.09 -14.03
CA LEU A 21 5.68 21.38 -12.86
C LEU A 21 6.52 22.31 -11.99
N ASP A 22 5.96 22.70 -10.86
CA ASP A 22 6.65 23.57 -9.89
C ASP A 22 7.65 22.77 -9.04
N TYR A 23 8.84 22.53 -9.59
CA TYR A 23 9.94 21.88 -8.87
C TYR A 23 10.49 22.68 -7.69
N SER A 24 10.16 23.97 -7.55
CA SER A 24 10.60 24.77 -6.39
C SER A 24 10.02 24.23 -5.06
N ARG A 25 8.84 23.61 -5.10
CA ARG A 25 8.16 23.04 -3.94
C ARG A 25 8.50 21.58 -3.66
N VAL A 26 9.23 20.92 -4.52
CA VAL A 26 9.56 19.50 -4.38
C VAL A 26 10.33 19.22 -3.09
N SER A 27 11.21 20.12 -2.67
CA SER A 27 11.94 20.00 -1.40
C SER A 27 11.02 19.97 -0.16
N GLU A 28 9.83 20.57 -0.23
CA GLU A 28 8.84 20.52 0.87
C GLU A 28 8.22 19.13 0.98
N TYR A 29 7.88 18.50 -0.16
CA TYR A 29 7.37 17.14 -0.20
C TYR A 29 8.40 16.14 0.33
N VAL A 30 9.66 16.27 -0.11
CA VAL A 30 10.75 15.40 0.36
C VAL A 30 10.94 15.55 1.87
N ARG A 31 11.04 16.77 2.41
CA ARG A 31 11.17 17.01 3.85
C ARG A 31 10.00 16.44 4.66
N SER A 32 8.78 16.53 4.13
CA SER A 32 7.59 15.98 4.78
C SER A 32 7.63 14.45 4.81
N ALA A 33 7.98 13.80 3.69
CA ALA A 33 8.15 12.35 3.62
C ALA A 33 9.30 11.86 4.51
N GLU A 34 10.41 12.58 4.56
CA GLU A 34 11.54 12.32 5.44
C GLU A 34 11.15 12.43 6.92
N ALA A 35 10.40 13.47 7.29
CA ALA A 35 9.91 13.64 8.66
C ALA A 35 8.97 12.50 9.06
N PHE A 36 8.07 12.09 8.18
CA PHE A 36 7.18 10.95 8.40
C PHE A 36 7.97 9.65 8.54
N SER A 37 8.94 9.40 7.67
CA SER A 37 9.74 8.17 7.67
C SER A 37 10.53 7.96 8.98
N ARG A 38 10.91 9.03 9.68
CA ARG A 38 11.59 8.94 10.98
C ARG A 38 10.67 8.46 12.11
N SER A 39 9.37 8.59 11.97
CA SER A 39 8.37 8.24 13.00
C SER A 39 7.63 6.92 12.72
N THR A 40 7.93 6.27 11.59
CA THR A 40 7.30 5.00 11.20
C THR A 40 8.34 3.92 10.91
N TYR A 41 7.94 2.66 11.05
CA TYR A 41 8.74 1.50 10.61
C TYR A 41 8.54 1.17 9.12
N GLN A 42 7.53 1.76 8.49
CA GLN A 42 7.21 1.55 7.08
C GLN A 42 8.27 2.22 6.20
N SER A 43 8.59 1.60 5.07
CA SER A 43 9.42 2.26 4.06
C SER A 43 8.57 3.24 3.27
N VAL A 44 9.13 4.42 3.03
CA VAL A 44 8.45 5.53 2.34
C VAL A 44 9.31 5.99 1.18
N TYR A 45 8.71 6.22 0.03
CA TYR A 45 9.41 6.81 -1.10
C TYR A 45 8.49 7.67 -1.95
N ILE A 46 9.06 8.55 -2.78
CA ILE A 46 8.34 9.41 -3.70
C ILE A 46 8.75 9.07 -5.12
N ILE A 47 7.77 8.81 -5.98
CA ILE A 47 7.94 8.65 -7.42
C ILE A 47 7.72 10.00 -8.10
N ASP A 48 8.64 10.35 -9.02
CA ASP A 48 8.47 11.42 -9.99
C ASP A 48 8.15 10.79 -11.36
N TYR A 49 6.91 10.87 -11.79
CA TYR A 49 6.46 10.28 -13.04
C TYR A 49 6.95 11.02 -14.27
N PHE A 50 7.31 12.32 -14.14
CA PHE A 50 7.92 13.05 -15.24
C PHE A 50 9.38 12.62 -15.47
N LYS A 51 10.16 12.48 -14.38
CA LYS A 51 11.54 11.99 -14.44
C LYS A 51 11.65 10.48 -14.54
N GLN A 52 10.53 9.77 -14.36
CA GLN A 52 10.43 8.31 -14.34
C GLN A 52 11.45 7.69 -13.36
N ASN A 53 11.55 8.25 -12.16
CA ASN A 53 12.51 7.82 -11.16
C ASN A 53 12.01 8.06 -9.72
N PHE A 54 12.75 7.53 -8.75
CA PHE A 54 12.54 7.84 -7.34
C PHE A 54 13.14 9.21 -7.02
N LEU A 55 12.32 10.08 -6.47
CA LEU A 55 12.71 11.40 -6.00
C LEU A 55 13.29 11.35 -4.59
N TYR A 56 12.77 10.46 -3.77
CA TYR A 56 13.16 10.22 -2.39
C TYR A 56 12.94 8.76 -2.04
N VAL A 57 13.83 8.17 -1.27
CA VAL A 57 13.67 6.83 -0.68
C VAL A 57 14.10 6.91 0.78
N SER A 58 13.26 6.43 1.71
CA SER A 58 13.58 6.41 3.14
C SER A 58 14.63 5.36 3.48
N PRO A 59 15.41 5.57 4.56
CA PRO A 59 16.40 4.57 5.02
C PRO A 59 15.77 3.36 5.72
N ASN A 60 14.44 3.27 5.81
CA ASN A 60 13.75 2.14 6.44
C ASN A 60 13.97 0.86 5.62
N PRO A 61 14.43 -0.24 6.22
CA PRO A 61 15.05 -1.35 5.49
C PRO A 61 14.08 -2.25 4.71
N MET A 62 12.78 -2.20 5.00
CA MET A 62 11.82 -3.16 4.45
C MET A 62 11.80 -3.19 2.92
N PHE A 63 11.92 -2.03 2.27
CA PHE A 63 11.88 -1.92 0.81
C PHE A 63 13.28 -1.83 0.17
N LEU A 64 14.33 -1.62 0.96
CA LEU A 64 15.68 -1.38 0.42
C LEU A 64 16.36 -2.63 -0.14
N CYS A 65 15.93 -3.83 0.22
CA CYS A 65 16.57 -5.10 -0.20
C CYS A 65 18.10 -5.13 0.02
N GLY A 66 18.55 -4.56 1.16
CA GLY A 66 19.97 -4.46 1.50
C GLY A 66 20.72 -3.32 0.81
N LEU A 67 20.06 -2.51 -0.01
CA LEU A 67 20.66 -1.35 -0.68
C LEU A 67 20.62 -0.10 0.21
N SER A 68 21.44 0.90 -0.14
CA SER A 68 21.26 2.26 0.40
C SER A 68 20.18 3.03 -0.38
N PRO A 69 19.57 4.08 0.23
CA PRO A 69 18.60 4.95 -0.47
C PRO A 69 19.16 5.56 -1.76
N GLU A 70 20.43 5.94 -1.76
CA GLU A 70 21.14 6.51 -2.93
C GLU A 70 21.21 5.47 -4.05
N ARG A 71 21.59 4.21 -3.69
CA ARG A 71 21.66 3.13 -4.67
C ARG A 71 20.30 2.76 -5.25
N MET A 72 19.25 2.82 -4.44
CA MET A 72 17.87 2.69 -4.91
C MET A 72 17.50 3.75 -5.96
N THR A 73 17.83 5.01 -5.67
CA THR A 73 17.58 6.15 -6.57
C THR A 73 18.38 6.02 -7.88
N GLU A 74 19.63 5.54 -7.82
CA GLU A 74 20.44 5.28 -9.02
C GLU A 74 19.87 4.15 -9.88
N LEU A 75 19.33 3.09 -9.27
CA LEU A 75 18.67 2.01 -9.98
C LEU A 75 17.36 2.47 -10.64
N GLY A 76 16.65 3.35 -9.98
CA GLY A 76 15.32 3.76 -10.43
C GLY A 76 14.40 2.55 -10.61
N TYR A 77 13.63 2.55 -11.68
CA TYR A 77 12.66 1.47 -11.96
C TYR A 77 13.30 0.13 -12.32
N ARG A 78 14.62 0.08 -12.60
CA ARG A 78 15.36 -1.21 -12.67
C ARG A 78 15.33 -1.98 -11.36
N PHE A 79 15.01 -1.30 -10.25
CA PHE A 79 14.75 -1.98 -8.99
C PHE A 79 13.68 -3.07 -9.14
N TYR A 80 12.55 -2.76 -9.77
CA TYR A 80 11.46 -3.73 -9.92
C TYR A 80 11.86 -4.94 -10.77
N SER A 81 12.55 -4.73 -11.89
CA SER A 81 13.03 -5.86 -12.72
C SER A 81 14.15 -6.68 -12.07
N THR A 82 14.82 -6.14 -11.03
CA THR A 82 15.92 -6.82 -10.33
C THR A 82 15.46 -7.50 -9.04
N TYR A 83 14.60 -6.85 -8.28
CA TYR A 83 14.24 -7.28 -6.92
C TYR A 83 12.80 -7.79 -6.78
N VAL A 84 12.00 -7.75 -7.83
CA VAL A 84 10.70 -8.43 -7.87
C VAL A 84 10.84 -9.74 -8.63
N PRO A 85 10.29 -10.87 -8.14
CA PRO A 85 10.32 -12.14 -8.87
C PRO A 85 9.83 -12.00 -10.31
N GLU A 86 10.51 -12.64 -11.26
CA GLU A 86 10.20 -12.51 -12.69
C GLU A 86 8.74 -12.85 -13.01
N GLU A 87 8.19 -13.85 -12.34
CA GLU A 87 6.79 -14.27 -12.51
C GLU A 87 5.75 -13.25 -12.01
N GLU A 88 6.15 -12.31 -11.14
CA GLU A 88 5.25 -11.27 -10.60
C GLU A 88 5.37 -9.92 -11.35
N GLN A 89 6.41 -9.71 -12.14
CA GLN A 89 6.58 -8.49 -12.92
C GLN A 89 5.37 -8.20 -13.85
N PRO A 90 4.78 -9.19 -14.55
CA PRO A 90 3.56 -8.96 -15.33
C PRO A 90 2.36 -8.49 -14.49
N ILE A 91 2.28 -8.88 -13.20
CA ILE A 91 1.24 -8.40 -12.28
C ILE A 91 1.39 -6.89 -12.05
N LEU A 92 2.63 -6.41 -11.82
CA LEU A 92 2.88 -4.99 -11.62
C LEU A 92 2.61 -4.15 -12.87
N ILE A 93 2.91 -4.68 -14.06
CA ILE A 93 2.61 -4.01 -15.32
C ILE A 93 1.10 -3.91 -15.54
N GLU A 94 0.37 -5.02 -15.33
CA GLU A 94 -1.11 -5.03 -15.43
C GLU A 94 -1.76 -4.13 -14.38
N LEU A 95 -1.25 -4.13 -13.15
CA LEU A 95 -1.66 -3.24 -12.08
C LEU A 95 -1.53 -1.76 -12.49
N ASN A 96 -0.38 -1.35 -13.04
CA ASN A 96 -0.18 0.02 -13.49
C ASN A 96 -1.21 0.37 -14.58
N ARG A 97 -1.41 -0.51 -15.56
CA ARG A 97 -2.41 -0.29 -16.63
C ARG A 97 -3.83 -0.14 -16.07
N ALA A 98 -4.26 -1.10 -15.25
CA ALA A 98 -5.61 -1.10 -14.68
C ALA A 98 -5.81 0.04 -13.67
N GLY A 99 -4.81 0.30 -12.82
CA GLY A 99 -4.85 1.34 -11.81
C GLY A 99 -4.94 2.73 -12.42
N PHE A 100 -4.10 3.07 -13.39
CA PHE A 100 -4.16 4.37 -14.04
C PHE A 100 -5.42 4.53 -14.92
N SER A 101 -5.88 3.47 -15.59
CA SER A 101 -7.15 3.49 -16.31
C SER A 101 -8.34 3.78 -15.37
N PHE A 102 -8.40 3.12 -14.20
CA PHE A 102 -9.40 3.41 -13.17
C PHE A 102 -9.26 4.86 -12.67
N TYR A 103 -8.05 5.27 -12.31
CA TYR A 103 -7.77 6.60 -11.79
C TYR A 103 -8.19 7.71 -12.77
N ASN A 104 -7.96 7.52 -14.06
CA ASN A 104 -8.35 8.48 -15.09
C ASN A 104 -9.87 8.56 -15.27
N SER A 105 -10.65 7.57 -14.84
CA SER A 105 -12.11 7.62 -14.82
C SER A 105 -12.67 8.46 -13.67
N ILE A 106 -11.84 8.80 -12.66
CA ILE A 106 -12.22 9.61 -11.51
C ILE A 106 -12.21 11.10 -11.90
N PRO A 107 -13.25 11.89 -11.50
CA PRO A 107 -13.21 13.34 -11.68
C PRO A 107 -11.95 13.97 -11.09
N VAL A 108 -11.31 14.90 -11.81
CA VAL A 108 -10.00 15.48 -11.44
C VAL A 108 -9.99 16.05 -10.02
N ASN A 109 -11.06 16.70 -9.60
CA ASN A 109 -11.20 17.30 -8.27
C ASN A 109 -11.29 16.26 -7.13
N GLU A 110 -11.57 14.99 -7.44
CA GLU A 110 -11.67 13.91 -6.45
C GLU A 110 -10.41 13.01 -6.41
N ARG A 111 -9.54 13.11 -7.41
CA ARG A 111 -8.40 12.20 -7.60
C ARG A 111 -7.45 12.12 -6.42
N LYS A 112 -7.27 13.21 -5.66
CA LYS A 112 -6.38 13.25 -4.49
C LYS A 112 -6.91 12.46 -3.29
N ASP A 113 -8.20 12.12 -3.29
CA ASP A 113 -8.82 11.35 -2.22
C ASP A 113 -8.65 9.84 -2.42
N TRP A 114 -8.08 9.42 -3.54
CA TRP A 114 -7.93 8.01 -3.87
C TRP A 114 -6.49 7.53 -3.72
N TYR A 115 -6.34 6.28 -3.31
CA TYR A 115 -5.06 5.58 -3.30
C TYR A 115 -5.26 4.14 -3.76
N ILE A 116 -4.19 3.54 -4.30
CA ILE A 116 -4.15 2.14 -4.67
C ILE A 116 -3.32 1.36 -3.65
N SER A 117 -3.76 0.15 -3.31
CA SER A 117 -3.05 -0.82 -2.45
C SER A 117 -2.88 -2.12 -3.22
N TYR A 118 -1.73 -2.77 -3.11
CA TYR A 118 -1.45 -4.05 -3.73
C TYR A 118 -0.27 -4.76 -3.08
N ASP A 119 -0.15 -6.06 -3.33
CA ASP A 119 0.88 -6.90 -2.74
C ASP A 119 1.79 -7.49 -3.81
N PHE A 120 3.08 -7.56 -3.51
CA PHE A 120 4.08 -8.27 -4.33
C PHE A 120 5.26 -8.69 -3.47
N HIS A 121 6.01 -9.68 -3.95
CA HIS A 121 7.23 -10.08 -3.29
C HIS A 121 8.42 -9.23 -3.71
N ILE A 122 9.29 -8.96 -2.74
CA ILE A 122 10.63 -8.43 -2.97
C ILE A 122 11.67 -9.47 -2.56
N LEU A 123 12.79 -9.47 -3.27
CA LEU A 123 13.94 -10.35 -3.02
C LEU A 123 14.94 -9.62 -2.13
N ASN A 124 15.05 -10.06 -0.88
CA ASN A 124 16.02 -9.53 0.08
C ASN A 124 16.95 -10.67 0.54
N ASP A 125 18.23 -10.60 0.20
CA ASP A 125 19.24 -11.65 0.47
C ASP A 125 18.76 -13.05 0.03
N GLY A 126 18.16 -13.14 -1.15
CA GLY A 126 17.64 -14.40 -1.70
C GLY A 126 16.34 -14.90 -1.06
N ARG A 127 15.78 -14.18 -0.11
CA ARG A 127 14.49 -14.49 0.52
C ARG A 127 13.38 -13.68 -0.11
N ARG A 128 12.23 -14.32 -0.33
CA ARG A 128 11.00 -13.64 -0.77
C ARG A 128 10.29 -13.06 0.45
N ILE A 129 10.02 -11.78 0.41
CA ILE A 129 9.25 -11.07 1.43
C ILE A 129 8.03 -10.47 0.76
N LEU A 130 6.82 -10.88 1.18
CA LEU A 130 5.58 -10.30 0.66
C LEU A 130 5.32 -8.96 1.34
N VAL A 131 5.25 -7.91 0.56
CA VAL A 131 4.98 -6.55 1.03
C VAL A 131 3.64 -6.05 0.52
N ASN A 132 2.99 -5.22 1.33
CA ASN A 132 1.86 -4.40 0.91
C ASN A 132 2.40 -3.03 0.51
N HIS A 133 2.03 -2.59 -0.67
CA HIS A 133 2.42 -1.32 -1.24
C HIS A 133 1.20 -0.43 -1.43
N LYS A 134 1.26 0.79 -0.92
CA LYS A 134 0.23 1.81 -1.12
C LYS A 134 0.83 2.98 -1.87
N LEU A 135 0.12 3.44 -2.90
CA LEU A 135 0.48 4.61 -3.68
C LEU A 135 -0.67 5.63 -3.61
N THR A 136 -0.35 6.84 -3.20
CA THR A 136 -1.29 7.96 -3.16
C THR A 136 -0.73 9.14 -3.96
N PRO A 137 -1.57 9.88 -4.73
CA PRO A 137 -1.14 11.07 -5.42
C PRO A 137 -0.66 12.14 -4.43
N LEU A 138 0.54 12.68 -4.64
CA LEU A 138 1.10 13.76 -3.87
C LEU A 138 0.93 15.10 -4.58
N ALA A 139 1.20 15.12 -5.88
CA ALA A 139 0.96 16.27 -6.76
C ALA A 139 0.42 15.82 -8.11
N LEU A 140 -0.50 16.61 -8.66
CA LEU A 140 -1.12 16.37 -9.96
C LEU A 140 -0.71 17.49 -10.93
N THR A 141 -0.69 17.16 -12.22
CA THR A 141 -0.67 18.13 -13.31
C THR A 141 -2.02 18.84 -13.45
N SER A 142 -2.11 19.90 -14.22
CA SER A 142 -3.35 20.64 -14.48
C SER A 142 -4.44 19.77 -15.12
N ASP A 143 -4.06 18.79 -15.94
CA ASP A 143 -4.98 17.80 -16.55
C ASP A 143 -5.27 16.61 -15.63
N GLY A 144 -4.78 16.63 -14.38
CA GLY A 144 -5.09 15.67 -13.35
C GLY A 144 -4.29 14.36 -13.40
N ARG A 145 -3.20 14.28 -14.16
CA ARG A 145 -2.28 13.15 -14.10
C ARG A 145 -1.43 13.19 -12.84
N ILE A 146 -1.00 12.05 -12.37
CA ILE A 146 -0.11 11.99 -11.20
C ILE A 146 1.29 12.41 -11.65
N TRP A 147 1.74 13.57 -11.16
CA TRP A 147 3.12 14.00 -11.30
C TRP A 147 4.01 13.38 -10.22
N LEU A 148 3.65 13.56 -8.95
CA LEU A 148 4.34 12.95 -7.82
C LEU A 148 3.40 12.01 -7.08
N ALA A 149 3.90 10.84 -6.70
CA ALA A 149 3.20 9.89 -5.84
C ALA A 149 4.01 9.58 -4.58
N LEU A 150 3.33 9.57 -3.43
CA LEU A 150 3.88 9.05 -2.18
C LEU A 150 3.55 7.56 -2.10
N CYS A 151 4.58 6.76 -1.86
CA CYS A 151 4.48 5.32 -1.71
C CYS A 151 4.85 4.92 -0.28
N VAL A 152 4.08 4.01 0.29
CA VAL A 152 4.30 3.43 1.63
C VAL A 152 4.33 1.92 1.51
N VAL A 153 5.40 1.29 2.01
CA VAL A 153 5.57 -0.16 1.99
C VAL A 153 5.59 -0.71 3.41
N SER A 154 4.75 -1.71 3.64
CA SER A 154 4.63 -2.43 4.91
C SER A 154 4.60 -3.94 4.68
N ALA A 155 4.66 -4.74 5.75
CA ALA A 155 4.42 -6.17 5.63
C ALA A 155 2.99 -6.44 5.15
N SER A 156 2.83 -7.38 4.22
CA SER A 156 1.50 -7.85 3.82
C SER A 156 0.94 -8.85 4.84
N THR A 157 -0.39 -8.90 4.95
CA THR A 157 -1.14 -9.92 5.69
C THR A 157 -1.61 -11.06 4.80
N HIS A 158 -1.51 -10.90 3.49
CA HIS A 158 -1.85 -11.94 2.54
C HIS A 158 -0.73 -12.97 2.39
N THR A 159 -0.98 -14.00 1.63
CA THR A 159 -0.02 -15.10 1.38
C THR A 159 0.51 -15.11 -0.05
N GLU A 160 -0.11 -14.34 -0.94
CA GLU A 160 0.18 -14.31 -2.37
C GLU A 160 0.24 -12.86 -2.88
N ALA A 161 0.92 -12.64 -3.99
CA ALA A 161 0.96 -11.36 -4.68
C ALA A 161 -0.37 -11.04 -5.38
N GLY A 162 -0.61 -9.76 -5.64
CA GLY A 162 -1.84 -9.24 -6.22
C GLY A 162 -2.61 -8.40 -5.20
N HIS A 163 -3.84 -8.79 -4.86
CA HIS A 163 -4.70 -8.06 -3.92
C HIS A 163 -4.77 -6.57 -4.24
N ILE A 164 -5.09 -6.28 -5.51
CA ILE A 164 -5.07 -4.91 -6.04
C ILE A 164 -6.38 -4.23 -5.69
N GLU A 165 -6.31 -3.14 -4.92
CA GLU A 165 -7.46 -2.43 -4.39
C GLU A 165 -7.36 -0.93 -4.61
N MET A 166 -8.46 -0.29 -5.04
CA MET A 166 -8.61 1.17 -5.10
C MET A 166 -9.52 1.63 -4.00
N HIS A 167 -9.01 2.53 -3.16
CA HIS A 167 -9.71 3.06 -1.99
C HIS A 167 -9.92 4.56 -2.11
N ARG A 168 -11.07 5.04 -1.60
CA ARG A 168 -11.34 6.47 -1.40
C ARG A 168 -11.28 6.81 0.09
N VAL A 169 -10.58 7.86 0.44
CA VAL A 169 -10.52 8.36 1.83
C VAL A 169 -11.93 8.70 2.32
N GLY A 170 -12.29 8.20 3.50
CA GLY A 170 -13.60 8.43 4.11
C GLY A 170 -14.75 7.57 3.54
N SER A 171 -14.47 6.66 2.61
CA SER A 171 -15.44 5.67 2.12
C SER A 171 -15.22 4.31 2.76
N SER A 172 -16.30 3.59 3.06
CA SER A 172 -16.27 2.16 3.40
C SER A 172 -16.25 1.27 2.16
N ASP A 173 -16.58 1.82 0.98
CA ASP A 173 -16.53 1.09 -0.28
C ASP A 173 -15.11 1.20 -0.87
N PHE A 174 -14.64 0.10 -1.45
CA PHE A 174 -13.42 0.04 -2.24
C PHE A 174 -13.66 -0.82 -3.50
N PHE A 175 -12.71 -0.83 -4.41
CA PHE A 175 -12.77 -1.64 -5.62
C PHE A 175 -11.59 -2.60 -5.64
N GLU A 176 -11.86 -3.88 -5.84
CA GLU A 176 -10.87 -4.94 -5.98
C GLU A 176 -10.72 -5.31 -7.45
N TYR A 177 -9.47 -5.37 -7.94
CA TYR A 177 -9.18 -5.78 -9.31
C TYR A 177 -8.94 -7.28 -9.39
N ASN A 178 -9.75 -7.95 -10.19
CA ASN A 178 -9.59 -9.36 -10.47
C ASN A 178 -8.65 -9.56 -11.67
N LEU A 179 -7.46 -10.08 -11.41
CA LEU A 179 -6.42 -10.32 -12.43
C LEU A 179 -6.86 -11.29 -13.54
N THR A 180 -7.74 -12.24 -13.23
CA THR A 180 -8.22 -13.24 -14.20
C THR A 180 -9.27 -12.64 -15.14
N THR A 181 -10.29 -11.96 -14.57
CA THR A 181 -11.38 -11.37 -15.36
C THR A 181 -11.05 -9.98 -15.89
N ARG A 182 -9.99 -9.35 -15.39
CA ARG A 182 -9.56 -7.99 -15.70
C ARG A 182 -10.65 -6.94 -15.44
N ARG A 183 -11.38 -7.08 -14.32
CA ARG A 183 -12.46 -6.20 -13.93
C ARG A 183 -12.28 -5.71 -12.50
N TRP A 184 -12.81 -4.53 -12.23
CA TRP A 184 -12.94 -3.97 -10.91
C TRP A 184 -14.28 -4.36 -10.32
N ASP A 185 -14.27 -5.03 -9.18
CA ASP A 185 -15.44 -5.42 -8.41
C ASP A 185 -15.56 -4.52 -7.19
N LYS A 186 -16.74 -3.94 -6.99
CA LYS A 186 -17.02 -3.13 -5.81
C LYS A 186 -17.15 -4.02 -4.58
N ARG A 187 -16.45 -3.65 -3.50
CA ARG A 187 -16.43 -4.32 -2.19
C ARG A 187 -16.72 -3.34 -1.07
N GLN A 188 -17.00 -3.85 0.11
CA GLN A 188 -17.13 -3.05 1.33
C GLN A 188 -16.10 -3.49 2.36
N MET A 189 -15.49 -2.49 3.02
CA MET A 189 -14.63 -2.75 4.17
C MET A 189 -15.43 -3.39 5.29
N PRO A 190 -14.88 -4.41 5.96
CA PRO A 190 -15.55 -5.05 7.07
C PRO A 190 -15.74 -4.04 8.24
N VAL A 191 -16.93 -4.06 8.83
CA VAL A 191 -17.23 -3.22 9.99
C VAL A 191 -17.01 -4.04 11.27
N LEU A 192 -16.10 -3.56 12.12
CA LEU A 192 -15.88 -4.12 13.45
C LEU A 192 -16.81 -3.46 14.46
N THR A 193 -17.46 -4.27 15.28
CA THR A 193 -18.26 -3.78 16.41
C THR A 193 -17.35 -3.23 17.53
N ASP A 194 -17.88 -2.41 18.44
CA ASP A 194 -17.11 -1.85 19.56
C ASP A 194 -16.46 -2.95 20.41
N GLY A 195 -17.15 -4.08 20.63
CA GLY A 195 -16.60 -5.23 21.33
C GLY A 195 -15.41 -5.87 20.59
N GLU A 196 -15.50 -6.02 19.27
CA GLU A 196 -14.40 -6.53 18.43
C GLU A 196 -13.22 -5.57 18.43
N LYS A 197 -13.45 -4.26 18.33
CA LYS A 197 -12.40 -3.23 18.44
C LYS A 197 -11.72 -3.25 19.80
N SER A 198 -12.49 -3.39 20.89
CA SER A 198 -11.94 -3.51 22.25
C SER A 198 -11.04 -4.74 22.40
N VAL A 199 -11.46 -5.90 21.87
CA VAL A 199 -10.64 -7.12 21.88
C VAL A 199 -9.35 -6.93 21.08
N LEU A 200 -9.41 -6.33 19.88
CA LEU A 200 -8.20 -6.04 19.10
C LEU A 200 -7.27 -5.07 19.82
N THR A 201 -7.79 -3.98 20.35
CA THR A 201 -7.00 -2.96 21.08
C THR A 201 -6.27 -3.55 22.28
N LEU A 202 -6.96 -4.36 23.10
CA LEU A 202 -6.35 -5.03 24.23
C LEU A 202 -5.34 -6.11 23.78
N SER A 203 -5.59 -6.78 22.66
CA SER A 203 -4.63 -7.74 22.07
C SER A 203 -3.34 -7.05 21.58
N ILE A 204 -3.44 -5.84 21.01
CA ILE A 204 -2.27 -4.99 20.65
C ILE A 204 -1.44 -4.67 21.90
N GLN A 205 -2.11 -4.44 23.04
CA GLN A 205 -1.45 -4.18 24.32
C GLN A 205 -0.83 -5.44 24.96
N GLY A 206 -0.98 -6.61 24.33
CA GLY A 206 -0.37 -7.87 24.77
C GLY A 206 -1.19 -8.66 25.78
N TYR A 207 -2.44 -8.28 26.08
CA TYR A 207 -3.29 -9.00 27.01
C TYR A 207 -3.74 -10.37 26.46
N THR A 208 -3.72 -11.38 27.31
CA THR A 208 -4.27 -12.71 27.03
C THR A 208 -5.81 -12.68 26.97
N MET A 209 -6.42 -13.71 26.42
CA MET A 209 -7.89 -13.81 26.36
C MET A 209 -8.56 -13.70 27.72
N THR A 210 -7.97 -14.29 28.76
CA THR A 210 -8.49 -14.24 30.13
C THR A 210 -8.40 -12.83 30.69
N GLU A 211 -7.27 -12.16 30.55
CA GLU A 211 -7.09 -10.78 30.98
C GLU A 211 -8.00 -9.79 30.24
N ILE A 212 -8.23 -10.03 28.95
CA ILE A 212 -9.20 -9.24 28.17
C ILE A 212 -10.61 -9.44 28.74
N ALA A 213 -11.01 -10.69 28.99
CA ALA A 213 -12.32 -11.02 29.54
C ALA A 213 -12.57 -10.31 30.87
N ASP A 214 -11.61 -10.34 31.79
CA ASP A 214 -11.68 -9.68 33.08
C ASP A 214 -11.80 -8.15 32.91
N ARG A 215 -11.02 -7.53 31.99
CA ARG A 215 -11.00 -6.08 31.82
C ARG A 215 -12.29 -5.50 31.23
N ILE A 216 -12.97 -6.26 30.37
CA ILE A 216 -14.23 -5.80 29.73
C ILE A 216 -15.46 -6.50 30.29
N CYS A 217 -15.31 -7.18 31.48
CA CYS A 217 -16.37 -7.84 32.20
C CYS A 217 -17.17 -8.84 31.35
N LEU A 218 -16.48 -9.68 30.60
CA LEU A 218 -17.05 -10.73 29.75
C LEU A 218 -16.44 -12.09 30.11
N SER A 219 -17.05 -13.19 29.60
CA SER A 219 -16.46 -14.51 29.75
C SER A 219 -15.34 -14.75 28.71
N PRO A 220 -14.32 -15.58 29.01
CA PRO A 220 -13.31 -15.99 28.03
C PRO A 220 -13.90 -16.59 26.76
N ASP A 221 -15.01 -17.32 26.88
CA ASP A 221 -15.73 -17.87 25.71
C ASP A 221 -16.32 -16.77 24.82
N THR A 222 -16.75 -15.65 25.40
CA THR A 222 -17.22 -14.49 24.63
C THR A 222 -16.05 -13.86 23.87
N ILE A 223 -14.88 -13.71 24.49
CA ILE A 223 -13.67 -13.20 23.84
C ILE A 223 -13.26 -14.11 22.67
N LYS A 224 -13.31 -15.44 22.88
CA LYS A 224 -13.05 -16.42 21.82
C LYS A 224 -13.98 -16.23 20.61
N LYS A 225 -15.28 -16.01 20.85
CA LYS A 225 -16.27 -15.72 19.80
C LYS A 225 -15.99 -14.41 19.08
N TYR A 226 -15.61 -13.34 19.80
CA TYR A 226 -15.20 -12.07 19.16
C TYR A 226 -13.98 -12.28 18.26
N ARG A 227 -12.94 -12.98 18.73
CA ARG A 227 -11.75 -13.27 17.92
C ARG A 227 -12.10 -14.07 16.66
N GLN A 228 -12.95 -15.09 16.78
CA GLN A 228 -13.39 -15.85 15.60
C GLN A 228 -14.10 -14.96 14.57
N ARG A 229 -15.03 -14.10 15.02
CA ARG A 229 -15.73 -13.15 14.13
C ARG A 229 -14.77 -12.15 13.49
N ILE A 230 -13.78 -11.66 14.24
CA ILE A 230 -12.73 -10.79 13.71
C ILE A 230 -11.97 -11.51 12.59
N PHE A 231 -11.57 -12.77 12.82
CA PHE A 231 -10.82 -13.54 11.83
C PHE A 231 -11.65 -13.80 10.56
N GLU A 232 -12.92 -14.13 10.70
CA GLU A 232 -13.86 -14.29 9.58
C GLU A 232 -14.05 -12.98 8.81
N LYS A 233 -14.23 -11.84 9.52
CA LYS A 233 -14.45 -10.53 8.89
C LYS A 233 -13.22 -10.00 8.16
N LEU A 234 -12.03 -10.25 8.68
CA LEU A 234 -10.77 -9.75 8.14
C LEU A 234 -10.08 -10.76 7.21
N ASP A 235 -10.66 -11.96 7.05
CA ASP A 235 -10.08 -13.07 6.28
C ASP A 235 -8.64 -13.40 6.73
N VAL A 236 -8.46 -13.58 8.04
CA VAL A 236 -7.16 -13.85 8.67
C VAL A 236 -7.21 -15.08 9.56
N ARG A 237 -6.04 -15.66 9.89
CA ARG A 237 -5.94 -16.94 10.61
C ARG A 237 -5.64 -16.80 12.08
N ASN A 238 -5.07 -15.68 12.51
CA ASN A 238 -4.63 -15.46 13.87
C ASN A 238 -4.71 -13.99 14.29
N ILE A 239 -4.48 -13.74 15.58
CA ILE A 239 -4.63 -12.39 16.16
C ILE A 239 -3.55 -11.42 15.63
N SER A 240 -2.35 -11.90 15.34
CA SER A 240 -1.27 -11.05 14.81
C SER A 240 -1.61 -10.55 13.42
N GLU A 241 -2.10 -11.43 12.55
CA GLU A 241 -2.61 -11.05 11.23
C GLU A 241 -3.80 -10.09 11.33
N ALA A 242 -4.74 -10.35 12.27
CA ALA A 242 -5.89 -9.49 12.49
C ALA A 242 -5.48 -8.05 12.93
N ILE A 243 -4.48 -7.93 13.79
CA ILE A 243 -3.93 -6.64 14.22
C ILE A 243 -3.35 -5.88 13.02
N VAL A 244 -2.52 -6.54 12.22
CA VAL A 244 -1.90 -5.91 11.04
C VAL A 244 -2.96 -5.51 10.02
N ALA A 245 -3.92 -6.40 9.71
CA ALA A 245 -5.01 -6.12 8.78
C ALA A 245 -5.88 -4.94 9.26
N ALA A 246 -6.28 -4.92 10.53
CA ALA A 246 -7.08 -3.84 11.10
C ALA A 246 -6.34 -2.50 11.10
N THR A 247 -5.03 -2.51 11.36
CA THR A 247 -4.18 -1.31 11.34
C THR A 247 -3.99 -0.78 9.92
N ASN A 248 -3.64 -1.66 8.97
CA ASN A 248 -3.43 -1.28 7.57
C ASN A 248 -4.69 -0.72 6.92
N ASN A 249 -5.86 -1.21 7.33
CA ASN A 249 -7.17 -0.81 6.81
C ASN A 249 -7.88 0.25 7.66
N LYS A 250 -7.22 0.80 8.70
CA LYS A 250 -7.76 1.87 9.57
C LYS A 250 -9.12 1.51 10.20
N LEU A 251 -9.27 0.27 10.66
CA LEU A 251 -10.53 -0.25 11.24
C LEU A 251 -10.63 -0.04 12.76
N LEU A 252 -9.56 0.43 13.38
CA LEU A 252 -9.45 0.73 14.82
C LEU A 252 -9.71 2.20 15.10
#